data_7aafa6f8485f954d37378c8a81d8eb21
#
_entry.id   7aafa6f8485f954d37378c8a81d8eb21
#
_cell.length_a   1.000
_cell.length_b   1.000
_cell.length_c   1.000
_cell.angle_alpha   90.00
_cell.angle_beta   90.00
_cell.angle_gamma   90.00
#
_symmetry.space_group_name_H-M   'P 1'
#
loop_
_entity.id
_entity.type
_entity.pdbx_description
1 polymer ?
#
loop_
_entity_poly.entity_id
_entity_poly.type
_entity_poly.pdbx_seq_one_letter_code
_entity_poly.pdbx_strand_id
1 'polypeptide(L)'
;MNLEGKVAVVTGSTSGIGLGMASHFAKLGAQVVINGLGDADMIASAVEAASGAKKAHYNGADMRDADAIAAMIGEAEEKFGAVDILVNNAGIQHVSRVEDFPAEKWNDVIAINLSSAFHAIKAALPGMQKRNFGRIINIASVHGQVGSVEKSAYVASKHGIIGLTKVVALENAEQQITCNTICPGWVRTPLVEAQIEALAEKEGVDVEKAAKMLLLEKEPSLRFATPEQLAETAAFLCSDAASNMTGVNLTLDGGWTAR
;
A
#
# COMPACT_ATOMS: atom_id res chain seq x y z
N MET A 1 18.99 0.38 -9.41
CA MET A 1 18.03 1.50 -9.58
C MET A 1 18.43 2.63 -8.66
N ASN A 2 18.25 3.87 -9.08
CA ASN A 2 18.54 5.07 -8.28
C ASN A 2 17.29 5.96 -8.25
N LEU A 3 16.88 6.42 -7.06
CA LEU A 3 15.76 7.36 -6.86
C LEU A 3 16.27 8.72 -6.33
N GLU A 4 17.55 9.01 -6.49
CA GLU A 4 18.13 10.29 -6.07
C GLU A 4 17.39 11.47 -6.73
N GLY A 5 17.06 12.49 -5.94
CA GLY A 5 16.27 13.63 -6.40
C GLY A 5 14.77 13.38 -6.52
N LYS A 6 14.27 12.18 -6.30
CA LYS A 6 12.84 11.85 -6.29
C LYS A 6 12.23 12.02 -4.89
N VAL A 7 10.97 12.40 -4.85
CA VAL A 7 10.18 12.51 -3.62
C VAL A 7 9.08 11.44 -3.63
N ALA A 8 9.08 10.60 -2.60
CA ALA A 8 8.13 9.52 -2.44
C ALA A 8 7.22 9.76 -1.22
N VAL A 9 5.92 9.77 -1.42
CA VAL A 9 4.91 9.75 -0.35
C VAL A 9 4.36 8.34 -0.22
N VAL A 10 4.42 7.77 0.98
CA VAL A 10 3.93 6.42 1.27
C VAL A 10 2.91 6.49 2.41
N THR A 11 1.64 6.17 2.13
CA THR A 11 0.59 6.17 3.15
C THR A 11 0.58 4.87 3.95
N GLY A 12 0.22 4.94 5.25
CA GLY A 12 0.23 3.77 6.12
C GLY A 12 1.62 3.15 6.28
N SER A 13 2.64 3.98 6.42
CA SER A 13 4.06 3.57 6.39
C SER A 13 4.78 3.65 7.74
N THR A 14 4.03 3.68 8.85
CA THR A 14 4.62 3.54 10.20
C THR A 14 4.92 2.07 10.56
N SER A 15 4.47 1.10 9.76
CA SER A 15 4.72 -0.33 9.97
C SER A 15 4.56 -1.15 8.69
N GLY A 16 4.88 -2.44 8.75
CA GLY A 16 4.53 -3.45 7.75
C GLY A 16 5.04 -3.14 6.33
N ILE A 17 4.17 -3.38 5.34
CA ILE A 17 4.49 -3.21 3.91
C ILE A 17 4.90 -1.77 3.59
N GLY A 18 4.14 -0.79 4.10
CA GLY A 18 4.42 0.63 3.83
C GLY A 18 5.77 1.08 4.37
N LEU A 19 6.15 0.65 5.58
CA LEU A 19 7.47 0.94 6.14
C LEU A 19 8.59 0.27 5.34
N GLY A 20 8.38 -0.99 4.90
CA GLY A 20 9.33 -1.68 4.03
C GLY A 20 9.58 -0.91 2.73
N MET A 21 8.52 -0.42 2.08
CA MET A 21 8.63 0.39 0.86
C MET A 21 9.31 1.73 1.11
N ALA A 22 8.92 2.45 2.17
CA ALA A 22 9.50 3.73 2.55
C ALA A 22 11.01 3.60 2.81
N SER A 23 11.41 2.60 3.60
CA SER A 23 12.81 2.29 3.91
C SER A 23 13.61 1.92 2.66
N HIS A 24 13.02 1.14 1.76
CA HIS A 24 13.70 0.75 0.51
C HIS A 24 13.90 1.96 -0.43
N PHE A 25 12.89 2.81 -0.59
CA PHE A 25 13.01 4.03 -1.39
C PHE A 25 14.06 4.99 -0.83
N ALA A 26 14.14 5.13 0.50
CA ALA A 26 15.18 5.93 1.15
C ALA A 26 16.60 5.38 0.88
N LYS A 27 16.77 4.05 0.92
CA LYS A 27 18.05 3.38 0.55
C LYS A 27 18.42 3.63 -0.92
N LEU A 28 17.44 3.79 -1.79
CA LEU A 28 17.64 4.14 -3.20
C LEU A 28 17.86 5.65 -3.45
N GLY A 29 17.90 6.47 -2.40
CA GLY A 29 18.21 7.90 -2.44
C GLY A 29 17.02 8.84 -2.52
N ALA A 30 15.78 8.34 -2.46
CA ALA A 30 14.60 9.19 -2.45
C ALA A 30 14.49 10.02 -1.16
N GLN A 31 13.91 11.21 -1.27
CA GLN A 31 13.31 11.90 -0.13
C GLN A 31 11.96 11.22 0.17
N VAL A 32 11.77 10.75 1.41
CA VAL A 32 10.58 10.00 1.78
C VAL A 32 9.70 10.80 2.72
N VAL A 33 8.40 10.81 2.45
CA VAL A 33 7.34 11.25 3.35
C VAL A 33 6.58 10.01 3.81
N ILE A 34 6.60 9.74 5.12
CA ILE A 34 5.85 8.65 5.73
C ILE A 34 4.58 9.19 6.39
N ASN A 35 3.54 8.38 6.36
CA ASN A 35 2.27 8.68 6.98
C ASN A 35 1.75 7.46 7.74
N GLY A 36 1.04 7.67 8.82
CA GLY A 36 0.37 6.63 9.57
C GLY A 36 0.04 7.07 10.98
N LEU A 37 -0.65 6.23 11.71
CA LEU A 37 -0.97 6.43 13.12
C LEU A 37 0.01 5.62 13.98
N GLY A 38 0.18 6.04 15.22
CA GLY A 38 1.02 5.37 16.21
C GLY A 38 1.34 6.28 17.39
N ASP A 39 1.94 5.71 18.42
CA ASP A 39 2.55 6.49 19.49
C ASP A 39 3.87 7.15 19.04
N ALA A 40 4.42 8.01 19.88
CA ALA A 40 5.62 8.78 19.56
C ALA A 40 6.84 7.89 19.28
N ASP A 41 6.99 6.78 20.01
CA ASP A 41 8.15 5.89 19.89
C ASP A 41 8.06 5.08 18.57
N MET A 42 6.87 4.59 18.23
CA MET A 42 6.64 3.91 16.97
C MET A 42 6.88 4.83 15.78
N ILE A 43 6.38 6.07 15.85
CA ILE A 43 6.61 7.07 14.80
C ILE A 43 8.10 7.41 14.68
N ALA A 44 8.81 7.63 15.79
CA ALA A 44 10.23 7.91 15.77
C ALA A 44 11.05 6.78 15.15
N SER A 45 10.74 5.52 15.53
CA SER A 45 11.37 4.34 14.95
C SER A 45 11.10 4.20 13.46
N ALA A 46 9.87 4.49 13.02
CA ALA A 46 9.51 4.47 11.59
C ALA A 46 10.24 5.57 10.80
N VAL A 47 10.36 6.77 11.35
CA VAL A 47 11.14 7.86 10.74
C VAL A 47 12.60 7.45 10.59
N GLU A 48 13.22 6.87 11.62
CA GLU A 48 14.58 6.38 11.56
C GLU A 48 14.77 5.30 10.49
N ALA A 49 13.90 4.28 10.51
CA ALA A 49 13.94 3.17 9.56
C ALA A 49 13.72 3.61 8.09
N ALA A 50 12.89 4.63 7.87
CA ALA A 50 12.61 5.20 6.55
C ALA A 50 13.58 6.33 6.17
N SER A 51 14.61 6.60 6.98
CA SER A 51 15.66 7.58 6.67
C SER A 51 16.83 6.89 5.98
N GLY A 52 17.33 7.54 4.94
CA GLY A 52 18.55 7.16 4.24
C GLY A 52 19.59 8.30 4.36
N ALA A 53 20.15 8.74 3.24
CA ALA A 53 20.98 9.94 3.18
C ALA A 53 20.22 11.22 3.59
N LYS A 54 18.90 11.18 3.47
CA LYS A 54 17.98 12.25 3.88
C LYS A 54 17.05 11.71 4.97
N LYS A 55 16.76 12.55 5.97
CA LYS A 55 15.80 12.20 7.03
C LYS A 55 14.39 12.13 6.44
N ALA A 56 13.66 11.06 6.72
CA ALA A 56 12.26 10.94 6.36
C ALA A 56 11.41 12.01 7.07
N HIS A 57 10.40 12.49 6.37
CA HIS A 57 9.42 13.41 6.91
C HIS A 57 8.15 12.65 7.31
N TYR A 58 7.67 12.89 8.52
CA TYR A 58 6.42 12.31 9.00
C TYR A 58 5.27 13.30 8.87
N ASN A 59 4.13 12.83 8.38
CA ASN A 59 2.87 13.54 8.39
C ASN A 59 1.75 12.64 8.96
N GLY A 60 1.02 13.13 9.94
CA GLY A 60 0.00 12.39 10.70
C GLY A 60 -1.42 12.49 10.12
N ALA A 61 -1.61 12.79 8.84
CA ALA A 61 -2.93 12.92 8.22
C ALA A 61 -3.79 11.65 8.44
N ASP A 62 -5.02 11.84 8.87
CA ASP A 62 -6.00 10.75 8.92
C ASP A 62 -6.47 10.41 7.50
N MET A 63 -6.33 9.16 7.11
CA MET A 63 -6.71 8.70 5.78
C MET A 63 -8.24 8.65 5.55
N ARG A 64 -9.05 9.02 6.54
CA ARG A 64 -10.51 9.25 6.38
C ARG A 64 -10.83 10.70 6.00
N ASP A 65 -9.89 11.61 6.16
CA ASP A 65 -10.07 13.05 5.96
C ASP A 65 -9.44 13.49 4.63
N ALA A 66 -10.30 13.84 3.67
CA ALA A 66 -9.88 14.27 2.34
C ALA A 66 -9.03 15.55 2.34
N ASP A 67 -9.34 16.49 3.23
CA ASP A 67 -8.61 17.75 3.33
C ASP A 67 -7.24 17.55 3.99
N ALA A 68 -7.15 16.70 5.01
CA ALA A 68 -5.88 16.32 5.62
C ALA A 68 -4.97 15.58 4.61
N ILE A 69 -5.53 14.71 3.77
CA ILE A 69 -4.78 14.03 2.70
C ILE A 69 -4.25 15.05 1.68
N ALA A 70 -5.11 15.96 1.22
CA ALA A 70 -4.70 17.00 0.28
C ALA A 70 -3.62 17.92 0.87
N ALA A 71 -3.75 18.30 2.15
CA ALA A 71 -2.75 19.08 2.86
C ALA A 71 -1.40 18.35 2.99
N MET A 72 -1.40 17.04 3.25
CA MET A 72 -0.18 16.21 3.28
C MET A 72 0.57 16.22 1.94
N ILE A 73 -0.15 16.09 0.83
CA ILE A 73 0.45 16.14 -0.51
C ILE A 73 1.00 17.54 -0.79
N GLY A 74 0.23 18.60 -0.47
CA GLY A 74 0.67 19.99 -0.62
C GLY A 74 1.91 20.31 0.21
N GLU A 75 1.97 19.86 1.46
CA GLU A 75 3.15 20.01 2.33
C GLU A 75 4.39 19.33 1.72
N ALA A 76 4.22 18.13 1.16
CA ALA A 76 5.32 17.43 0.50
C ALA A 76 5.82 18.20 -0.73
N GLU A 77 4.93 18.75 -1.56
CA GLU A 77 5.29 19.57 -2.71
C GLU A 77 5.94 20.89 -2.31
N GLU A 78 5.43 21.59 -1.30
CA GLU A 78 5.98 22.82 -0.78
C GLU A 78 7.40 22.61 -0.22
N LYS A 79 7.57 21.55 0.59
CA LYS A 79 8.81 21.30 1.31
C LYS A 79 9.92 20.70 0.45
N PHE A 80 9.57 19.86 -0.51
CA PHE A 80 10.52 19.08 -1.30
C PHE A 80 10.45 19.36 -2.81
N GLY A 81 9.52 20.22 -3.23
CA GLY A 81 9.38 20.68 -4.61
C GLY A 81 8.54 19.79 -5.51
N ALA A 82 8.25 18.55 -5.09
CA ALA A 82 7.49 17.59 -5.90
C ALA A 82 6.89 16.45 -5.06
N VAL A 83 5.91 15.75 -5.63
CA VAL A 83 5.61 14.35 -5.34
C VAL A 83 5.80 13.58 -6.64
N ASP A 84 6.88 12.79 -6.73
CA ASP A 84 7.23 12.00 -7.93
C ASP A 84 6.65 10.59 -7.85
N ILE A 85 6.63 10.02 -6.64
CA ILE A 85 6.15 8.66 -6.35
C ILE A 85 5.08 8.76 -5.27
N LEU A 86 3.90 8.21 -5.55
CA LEU A 86 2.80 8.09 -4.59
C LEU A 86 2.48 6.62 -4.38
N VAL A 87 2.66 6.13 -3.15
CA VAL A 87 2.25 4.78 -2.75
C VAL A 87 1.03 4.85 -1.84
N ASN A 88 -0.11 4.45 -2.35
CA ASN A 88 -1.35 4.29 -1.58
C ASN A 88 -1.35 2.90 -0.94
N ASN A 89 -0.83 2.82 0.28
CA ASN A 89 -0.70 1.56 1.02
C ASN A 89 -1.59 1.51 2.27
N ALA A 90 -2.02 2.64 2.81
CA ALA A 90 -2.91 2.65 3.98
C ALA A 90 -4.12 1.72 3.79
N GLY A 91 -4.40 0.92 4.80
CA GLY A 91 -5.50 -0.03 4.71
C GLY A 91 -5.79 -0.70 6.05
N ILE A 92 -7.07 -0.97 6.25
CA ILE A 92 -7.60 -1.71 7.41
C ILE A 92 -8.51 -2.84 6.94
N GLN A 93 -8.78 -3.77 7.83
CA GLN A 93 -9.70 -4.88 7.59
C GLN A 93 -10.63 -5.06 8.79
N HIS A 94 -11.85 -5.47 8.51
CA HIS A 94 -12.80 -6.00 9.49
C HIS A 94 -13.40 -7.29 8.93
N VAL A 95 -13.60 -8.29 9.78
CA VAL A 95 -14.09 -9.63 9.41
C VAL A 95 -15.46 -9.80 10.04
N SER A 96 -16.48 -9.96 9.21
CA SER A 96 -17.88 -10.22 9.62
C SER A 96 -18.68 -10.71 8.43
N ARG A 97 -19.71 -11.49 8.65
CA ARG A 97 -20.70 -11.85 7.63
C ARG A 97 -21.44 -10.59 7.16
N VAL A 98 -21.93 -10.59 5.92
CA VAL A 98 -22.53 -9.40 5.30
C VAL A 98 -23.74 -8.89 6.13
N GLU A 99 -24.58 -9.81 6.59
CA GLU A 99 -25.76 -9.48 7.39
C GLU A 99 -25.44 -8.88 8.76
N ASP A 100 -24.28 -9.20 9.34
CA ASP A 100 -23.82 -8.75 10.64
C ASP A 100 -22.74 -7.66 10.55
N PHE A 101 -22.38 -7.21 9.34
CA PHE A 101 -21.28 -6.28 9.15
C PHE A 101 -21.65 -4.87 9.64
N PRO A 102 -20.96 -4.30 10.65
CA PRO A 102 -21.27 -2.97 11.15
C PRO A 102 -21.08 -1.91 10.07
N ALA A 103 -22.10 -1.07 9.84
CA ALA A 103 -22.07 -0.02 8.81
C ALA A 103 -20.91 0.97 8.99
N GLU A 104 -20.57 1.31 10.24
CA GLU A 104 -19.43 2.18 10.56
C GLU A 104 -18.10 1.55 10.11
N LYS A 105 -17.92 0.23 10.32
CA LYS A 105 -16.70 -0.49 9.88
C LYS A 105 -16.63 -0.60 8.37
N TRP A 106 -17.76 -0.78 7.70
CA TRP A 106 -17.84 -0.70 6.25
C TRP A 106 -17.35 0.67 5.76
N ASN A 107 -17.90 1.75 6.32
CA ASN A 107 -17.53 3.11 5.93
C ASN A 107 -16.04 3.39 6.18
N ASP A 108 -15.50 2.99 7.32
CA ASP A 108 -14.07 3.12 7.64
C ASP A 108 -13.19 2.40 6.63
N VAL A 109 -13.53 1.14 6.28
CA VAL A 109 -12.76 0.35 5.31
C VAL A 109 -12.79 0.99 3.92
N ILE A 110 -13.95 1.45 3.45
CA ILE A 110 -14.06 2.13 2.15
C ILE A 110 -13.31 3.45 2.17
N ALA A 111 -13.45 4.25 3.22
CA ALA A 111 -12.76 5.54 3.35
C ALA A 111 -11.25 5.37 3.29
N ILE A 112 -10.68 4.46 4.10
CA ILE A 112 -9.23 4.29 4.22
C ILE A 112 -8.64 3.50 3.04
N ASN A 113 -9.28 2.42 2.58
CA ASN A 113 -8.67 1.53 1.59
C ASN A 113 -8.89 2.00 0.14
N LEU A 114 -9.91 2.81 -0.11
CA LEU A 114 -10.29 3.22 -1.47
C LEU A 114 -10.36 4.74 -1.63
N SER A 115 -11.19 5.41 -0.82
CA SER A 115 -11.40 6.86 -0.99
C SER A 115 -10.14 7.66 -0.72
N SER A 116 -9.32 7.26 0.25
CA SER A 116 -8.04 7.90 0.54
C SER A 116 -7.10 7.90 -0.66
N ALA A 117 -7.02 6.76 -1.38
CA ALA A 117 -6.20 6.65 -2.59
C ALA A 117 -6.71 7.61 -3.69
N PHE A 118 -8.03 7.71 -3.88
CA PHE A 118 -8.61 8.69 -4.79
C PHE A 118 -8.23 10.13 -4.40
N HIS A 119 -8.35 10.50 -3.12
CA HIS A 119 -8.02 11.84 -2.65
C HIS A 119 -6.53 12.16 -2.80
N ALA A 120 -5.64 11.22 -2.46
CA ALA A 120 -4.20 11.39 -2.61
C ALA A 120 -3.80 11.51 -4.10
N ILE A 121 -4.35 10.67 -4.98
CA ILE A 121 -4.13 10.75 -6.43
C ILE A 121 -4.63 12.10 -6.96
N LYS A 122 -5.86 12.50 -6.61
CA LYS A 122 -6.44 13.79 -7.03
C LYS A 122 -5.57 14.99 -6.65
N ALA A 123 -4.95 14.93 -5.46
CA ALA A 123 -4.07 16.01 -4.99
C ALA A 123 -2.70 16.00 -5.70
N ALA A 124 -2.10 14.83 -5.95
CA ALA A 124 -0.76 14.73 -6.54
C ALA A 124 -0.74 14.89 -8.08
N LEU A 125 -1.79 14.44 -8.78
CA LEU A 125 -1.83 14.42 -10.24
C LEU A 125 -1.53 15.77 -10.91
N PRO A 126 -2.09 16.92 -10.49
CA PRO A 126 -1.80 18.20 -11.15
C PRO A 126 -0.32 18.54 -11.16
N GLY A 127 0.39 18.29 -10.06
CA GLY A 127 1.84 18.44 -9.97
C GLY A 127 2.60 17.48 -10.89
N MET A 128 2.22 16.20 -10.89
CA MET A 128 2.80 15.19 -11.77
C MET A 128 2.59 15.54 -13.26
N GLN A 129 1.39 15.95 -13.64
CA GLN A 129 1.04 16.36 -15.01
C GLN A 129 1.88 17.56 -15.47
N LYS A 130 1.99 18.59 -14.61
CA LYS A 130 2.82 19.78 -14.91
C LYS A 130 4.28 19.44 -15.16
N ARG A 131 4.83 18.46 -14.45
CA ARG A 131 6.22 18.00 -14.60
C ARG A 131 6.38 16.90 -15.67
N ASN A 132 5.28 16.40 -16.21
CA ASN A 132 5.22 15.25 -17.12
C ASN A 132 5.95 14.02 -16.55
N PHE A 133 5.81 13.77 -15.24
CA PHE A 133 6.39 12.62 -14.56
C PHE A 133 5.60 12.25 -13.31
N GLY A 134 5.27 10.97 -13.15
CA GLY A 134 4.65 10.43 -11.94
C GLY A 134 4.68 8.90 -11.92
N ARG A 135 4.77 8.34 -10.71
CA ARG A 135 4.67 6.90 -10.43
C ARG A 135 3.67 6.70 -9.33
N ILE A 136 2.50 6.16 -9.65
CA ILE A 136 1.43 5.89 -8.69
C ILE A 136 1.35 4.37 -8.51
N ILE A 137 1.48 3.92 -7.27
CA ILE A 137 1.43 2.53 -6.89
C ILE A 137 0.34 2.35 -5.84
N ASN A 138 -0.67 1.58 -6.15
CA ASN A 138 -1.76 1.26 -5.23
C ASN A 138 -1.57 -0.14 -4.67
N ILE A 139 -1.55 -0.29 -3.36
CA ILE A 139 -1.48 -1.61 -2.72
C ILE A 139 -2.89 -2.18 -2.62
N ALA A 140 -3.19 -3.06 -3.60
CA ALA A 140 -4.43 -3.83 -3.61
C ALA A 140 -4.31 -5.08 -2.71
N SER A 141 -4.68 -6.23 -3.23
CA SER A 141 -4.57 -7.56 -2.62
C SER A 141 -5.00 -8.60 -3.67
N VAL A 142 -4.72 -9.87 -3.46
CA VAL A 142 -5.43 -10.96 -4.15
C VAL A 142 -6.96 -10.80 -4.04
N HIS A 143 -7.43 -10.25 -2.92
CA HIS A 143 -8.85 -9.91 -2.71
C HIS A 143 -9.36 -8.72 -3.55
N GLY A 144 -8.55 -8.13 -4.38
CA GLY A 144 -8.98 -7.27 -5.48
C GLY A 144 -9.29 -8.04 -6.77
N GLN A 145 -9.04 -9.35 -6.81
CA GLN A 145 -9.22 -10.23 -7.96
C GLN A 145 -10.17 -11.41 -7.65
N VAL A 146 -10.19 -11.86 -6.39
CA VAL A 146 -11.04 -12.96 -5.93
C VAL A 146 -11.79 -12.59 -4.66
N GLY A 147 -12.94 -13.23 -4.43
CA GLY A 147 -13.74 -13.08 -3.22
C GLY A 147 -13.12 -13.77 -2.01
N SER A 148 -13.62 -13.41 -0.84
CA SER A 148 -13.39 -14.13 0.42
C SER A 148 -14.61 -13.96 1.32
N VAL A 149 -15.02 -15.02 1.98
CA VAL A 149 -16.09 -14.94 2.99
C VAL A 149 -15.73 -13.97 4.11
N GLU A 150 -16.73 -13.33 4.67
CA GLU A 150 -16.59 -12.43 5.83
C GLU A 150 -15.72 -11.16 5.60
N LYS A 151 -15.33 -10.85 4.37
CA LYS A 151 -14.46 -9.71 4.01
C LYS A 151 -15.11 -8.75 3.02
N SER A 152 -16.44 -8.56 3.10
CA SER A 152 -17.21 -7.80 2.11
C SER A 152 -16.65 -6.40 1.82
N ALA A 153 -16.43 -5.57 2.82
CA ALA A 153 -15.89 -4.22 2.65
C ALA A 153 -14.45 -4.23 2.11
N TYR A 154 -13.60 -5.14 2.62
CA TYR A 154 -12.23 -5.26 2.17
C TYR A 154 -12.15 -5.68 0.71
N VAL A 155 -12.86 -6.74 0.33
CA VAL A 155 -12.95 -7.21 -1.06
C VAL A 155 -13.47 -6.11 -1.98
N ALA A 156 -14.56 -5.44 -1.62
CA ALA A 156 -15.11 -4.34 -2.39
C ALA A 156 -14.09 -3.20 -2.58
N SER A 157 -13.41 -2.78 -1.52
CA SER A 157 -12.40 -1.72 -1.59
C SER A 157 -11.20 -2.11 -2.48
N LYS A 158 -10.74 -3.38 -2.39
CA LYS A 158 -9.59 -3.86 -3.18
C LYS A 158 -9.92 -4.10 -4.66
N HIS A 159 -11.15 -4.46 -5.00
CA HIS A 159 -11.65 -4.43 -6.37
C HIS A 159 -11.78 -2.99 -6.89
N GLY A 160 -12.31 -2.09 -6.06
CA GLY A 160 -12.47 -0.68 -6.40
C GLY A 160 -11.15 0.02 -6.74
N ILE A 161 -10.08 -0.24 -5.97
CA ILE A 161 -8.77 0.38 -6.21
C ILE A 161 -8.12 -0.11 -7.51
N ILE A 162 -8.36 -1.36 -7.91
CA ILE A 162 -7.94 -1.87 -9.23
C ILE A 162 -8.68 -1.12 -10.36
N GLY A 163 -9.98 -0.89 -10.19
CA GLY A 163 -10.77 -0.09 -11.13
C GLY A 163 -10.25 1.35 -11.24
N LEU A 164 -10.04 2.02 -10.10
CA LEU A 164 -9.47 3.36 -10.03
C LEU A 164 -8.11 3.44 -10.73
N THR A 165 -7.23 2.46 -10.49
CA THR A 165 -5.91 2.39 -11.13
C THR A 165 -5.99 2.41 -12.65
N LYS A 166 -6.91 1.64 -13.23
CA LYS A 166 -7.11 1.58 -14.69
C LYS A 166 -7.59 2.91 -15.26
N VAL A 167 -8.50 3.60 -14.58
CA VAL A 167 -9.00 4.91 -15.01
C VAL A 167 -7.87 5.93 -15.00
N VAL A 168 -7.12 6.03 -13.89
CA VAL A 168 -6.00 6.97 -13.77
C VAL A 168 -4.91 6.68 -14.81
N ALA A 169 -4.62 5.41 -15.09
CA ALA A 169 -3.68 5.00 -16.12
C ALA A 169 -4.10 5.48 -17.52
N LEU A 170 -5.38 5.30 -17.87
CA LEU A 170 -5.90 5.69 -19.19
C LEU A 170 -5.95 7.21 -19.36
N GLU A 171 -6.36 7.95 -18.33
CA GLU A 171 -6.44 9.41 -18.34
C GLU A 171 -5.07 10.10 -18.49
N ASN A 172 -3.98 9.39 -18.16
CA ASN A 172 -2.62 9.94 -18.20
C ASN A 172 -1.70 9.18 -19.19
N ALA A 173 -2.26 8.37 -20.09
CA ALA A 173 -1.51 7.50 -21.00
C ALA A 173 -0.57 8.23 -21.97
N GLU A 174 -0.87 9.48 -22.32
CA GLU A 174 -0.02 10.32 -23.17
C GLU A 174 1.14 10.99 -22.43
N GLN A 175 1.19 10.86 -21.11
CA GLN A 175 2.20 11.46 -20.24
C GLN A 175 3.15 10.39 -19.68
N GLN A 176 4.27 10.81 -19.13
CA GLN A 176 5.18 9.91 -18.43
C GLN A 176 4.72 9.61 -16.99
N ILE A 177 3.41 9.38 -16.83
CA ILE A 177 2.76 9.03 -15.57
C ILE A 177 2.24 7.60 -15.68
N THR A 178 2.62 6.75 -14.73
CA THR A 178 2.07 5.40 -14.64
C THR A 178 1.29 5.21 -13.35
N CYS A 179 0.23 4.43 -13.42
CA CYS A 179 -0.57 4.04 -12.26
C CYS A 179 -0.77 2.52 -12.29
N ASN A 180 -0.27 1.81 -11.27
CA ASN A 180 -0.28 0.35 -11.21
C ASN A 180 -0.70 -0.14 -9.84
N THR A 181 -1.15 -1.41 -9.75
CA THR A 181 -1.40 -2.07 -8.47
C THR A 181 -0.38 -3.16 -8.21
N ILE A 182 -0.03 -3.34 -6.93
CA ILE A 182 0.57 -4.56 -6.40
C ILE A 182 -0.52 -5.30 -5.63
N CYS A 183 -0.70 -6.59 -5.93
CA CYS A 183 -1.71 -7.46 -5.36
C CYS A 183 -1.05 -8.58 -4.55
N PRO A 184 -0.72 -8.34 -3.27
CA PRO A 184 -0.11 -9.37 -2.44
C PRO A 184 -1.10 -10.46 -2.04
N GLY A 185 -0.60 -11.70 -1.86
CA GLY A 185 -1.21 -12.72 -1.04
C GLY A 185 -0.91 -12.49 0.43
N TRP A 186 -0.50 -13.53 1.16
CA TRP A 186 -0.09 -13.41 2.54
C TRP A 186 1.30 -12.77 2.66
N VAL A 187 1.38 -11.63 3.34
CA VAL A 187 2.64 -10.94 3.66
C VAL A 187 2.83 -10.98 5.17
N ARG A 188 3.96 -11.50 5.63
CA ARG A 188 4.25 -11.59 7.07
C ARG A 188 4.48 -10.20 7.65
N THR A 189 3.45 -9.65 8.26
CA THR A 189 3.37 -8.30 8.85
C THR A 189 2.73 -8.40 10.23
N PRO A 190 2.83 -7.37 11.08
CA PRO A 190 2.15 -7.38 12.39
C PRO A 190 0.64 -7.69 12.30
N LEU A 191 -0.03 -7.26 11.24
CA LEU A 191 -1.44 -7.57 10.99
C LEU A 191 -1.68 -9.07 10.77
N VAL A 192 -0.78 -9.72 10.03
CA VAL A 192 -0.88 -11.16 9.73
C VAL A 192 -0.41 -12.00 10.91
N GLU A 193 0.61 -11.55 11.66
CA GLU A 193 1.03 -12.21 12.90
C GLU A 193 -0.13 -12.32 13.89
N ALA A 194 -0.89 -11.25 14.11
CA ALA A 194 -2.07 -11.31 14.98
C ALA A 194 -3.14 -12.32 14.49
N GLN A 195 -3.28 -12.52 13.17
CA GLN A 195 -4.18 -13.55 12.62
C GLN A 195 -3.63 -14.95 12.84
N ILE A 196 -2.31 -15.15 12.73
CA ILE A 196 -1.65 -16.43 12.98
C ILE A 196 -1.77 -16.81 14.46
N GLU A 197 -1.54 -15.86 15.38
CA GLU A 197 -1.69 -16.07 16.81
C GLU A 197 -3.13 -16.45 17.19
N ALA A 198 -4.12 -15.73 16.65
CA ALA A 198 -5.53 -16.05 16.88
C ALA A 198 -5.91 -17.45 16.33
N LEU A 199 -5.34 -17.86 15.18
CA LEU A 199 -5.54 -19.18 14.63
C LEU A 199 -4.87 -20.26 15.49
N ALA A 200 -3.65 -19.99 16.00
CA ALA A 200 -2.93 -20.89 16.89
C ALA A 200 -3.73 -21.17 18.17
N GLU A 201 -4.28 -20.12 18.78
CA GLU A 201 -5.14 -20.24 19.97
C GLU A 201 -6.40 -21.03 19.67
N LYS A 202 -7.10 -20.71 18.58
CA LYS A 202 -8.35 -21.39 18.17
C LYS A 202 -8.15 -22.89 17.93
N GLU A 203 -7.08 -23.26 17.25
CA GLU A 203 -6.81 -24.65 16.84
C GLU A 203 -5.97 -25.43 17.88
N GLY A 204 -5.49 -24.77 18.94
CA GLY A 204 -4.67 -25.40 19.98
C GLY A 204 -3.31 -25.89 19.46
N VAL A 205 -2.69 -25.15 18.54
CA VAL A 205 -1.41 -25.49 17.92
C VAL A 205 -0.38 -24.39 18.16
N ASP A 206 0.89 -24.67 17.90
CA ASP A 206 1.93 -23.64 17.92
C ASP A 206 1.80 -22.64 16.73
N VAL A 207 2.43 -21.48 16.88
CA VAL A 207 2.34 -20.36 15.93
C VAL A 207 2.84 -20.75 14.53
N GLU A 208 3.93 -21.51 14.43
CA GLU A 208 4.49 -21.92 13.13
C GLU A 208 3.58 -22.94 12.42
N LYS A 209 2.92 -23.81 13.16
CA LYS A 209 1.93 -24.73 12.62
C LYS A 209 0.69 -23.97 12.12
N ALA A 210 0.21 -22.99 12.89
CA ALA A 210 -0.88 -22.11 12.48
C ALA A 210 -0.52 -21.30 11.21
N ALA A 211 0.69 -20.74 11.15
CA ALA A 211 1.19 -20.06 9.96
C ALA A 211 1.19 -20.96 8.73
N LYS A 212 1.62 -22.20 8.88
CA LYS A 212 1.59 -23.19 7.79
C LYS A 212 0.16 -23.58 7.40
N MET A 213 -0.76 -23.68 8.34
CA MET A 213 -2.18 -23.94 8.05
C MET A 213 -2.79 -22.81 7.24
N LEU A 214 -2.50 -21.55 7.60
CA LEU A 214 -2.94 -20.37 6.87
C LEU A 214 -2.47 -20.38 5.40
N LEU A 215 -1.22 -20.75 5.16
CA LEU A 215 -0.66 -20.85 3.80
C LEU A 215 -1.26 -22.02 3.02
N LEU A 216 -1.40 -23.20 3.64
CA LEU A 216 -1.94 -24.41 3.00
C LEU A 216 -3.35 -24.19 2.43
N GLU A 217 -4.13 -23.32 3.05
CA GLU A 217 -5.49 -23.02 2.59
C GLU A 217 -5.50 -22.31 1.23
N LYS A 218 -4.55 -21.39 1.00
CA LYS A 218 -4.62 -20.41 -0.09
C LYS A 218 -3.37 -20.32 -0.98
N GLU A 219 -2.18 -20.47 -0.43
CA GLU A 219 -0.92 -20.23 -1.16
C GLU A 219 -0.18 -21.52 -1.53
N PRO A 220 -0.25 -21.98 -2.78
CA PRO A 220 0.46 -23.19 -3.25
C PRO A 220 1.96 -23.19 -3.00
N SER A 221 2.60 -22.03 -2.99
CA SER A 221 4.05 -21.90 -2.71
C SER A 221 4.42 -22.20 -1.26
N LEU A 222 3.46 -22.20 -0.33
CA LEU A 222 3.65 -22.35 1.11
C LEU A 222 4.67 -21.37 1.70
N ARG A 223 4.75 -20.16 1.16
CA ARG A 223 5.68 -19.11 1.59
C ARG A 223 4.96 -17.77 1.65
N PHE A 224 5.14 -17.06 2.75
CA PHE A 224 4.73 -15.66 2.84
C PHE A 224 5.58 -14.80 1.89
N ALA A 225 4.97 -13.84 1.24
CA ALA A 225 5.72 -12.73 0.67
C ALA A 225 6.30 -11.86 1.81
N THR A 226 7.38 -11.14 1.52
CA THR A 226 8.00 -10.24 2.50
C THR A 226 7.79 -8.78 2.12
N PRO A 227 7.81 -7.84 3.08
CA PRO A 227 7.76 -6.41 2.80
C PRO A 227 8.86 -5.98 1.83
N GLU A 228 10.04 -6.58 1.88
CA GLU A 228 11.18 -6.31 1.00
C GLU A 228 10.87 -6.69 -0.46
N GLN A 229 10.25 -7.86 -0.70
CA GLN A 229 9.86 -8.28 -2.05
C GLN A 229 8.83 -7.32 -2.66
N LEU A 230 7.88 -6.84 -1.84
CA LEU A 230 6.92 -5.85 -2.29
C LEU A 230 7.60 -4.49 -2.57
N ALA A 231 8.57 -4.10 -1.73
CA ALA A 231 9.32 -2.88 -1.89
C ALA A 231 10.19 -2.88 -3.16
N GLU A 232 10.86 -4.01 -3.47
CA GLU A 232 11.61 -4.20 -4.70
C GLU A 232 10.69 -4.16 -5.94
N THR A 233 9.50 -4.76 -5.85
CA THR A 233 8.49 -4.70 -6.90
C THR A 233 8.01 -3.26 -7.13
N ALA A 234 7.76 -2.52 -6.04
CA ALA A 234 7.38 -1.11 -6.12
C ALA A 234 8.53 -0.27 -6.73
N ALA A 235 9.78 -0.54 -6.35
CA ALA A 235 10.94 0.10 -6.95
C ALA A 235 11.02 -0.20 -8.44
N PHE A 236 10.86 -1.45 -8.86
CA PHE A 236 10.81 -1.82 -10.27
C PHE A 236 9.76 -1.01 -11.05
N LEU A 237 8.54 -0.85 -10.51
CA LEU A 237 7.50 -0.03 -11.13
C LEU A 237 7.86 1.45 -11.27
N CYS A 238 8.81 1.94 -10.46
CA CYS A 238 9.34 3.29 -10.57
C CYS A 238 10.48 3.43 -11.60
N SER A 239 11.01 2.32 -12.13
CA SER A 239 12.13 2.31 -13.07
C SER A 239 11.74 2.66 -14.49
N ASP A 240 12.74 2.99 -15.32
CA ASP A 240 12.55 3.20 -16.76
C ASP A 240 12.11 1.91 -17.48
N ALA A 241 12.53 0.74 -16.97
CA ALA A 241 12.11 -0.55 -17.51
C ALA A 241 10.59 -0.78 -17.42
N ALA A 242 9.93 -0.15 -16.44
CA ALA A 242 8.48 -0.20 -16.25
C ALA A 242 7.75 1.04 -16.82
N SER A 243 8.43 1.94 -17.55
CA SER A 243 7.84 3.20 -18.01
C SER A 243 6.62 3.04 -18.92
N ASN A 244 6.49 1.89 -19.57
CA ASN A 244 5.32 1.55 -20.40
C ASN A 244 4.35 0.56 -19.70
N MET A 245 4.54 0.33 -18.39
CA MET A 245 3.63 -0.47 -17.58
C MET A 245 2.67 0.48 -16.85
N THR A 246 1.42 0.55 -17.31
CA THR A 246 0.37 1.34 -16.65
C THR A 246 -0.96 0.58 -16.69
N GLY A 247 -1.75 0.70 -15.63
CA GLY A 247 -3.03 -0.01 -15.47
C GLY A 247 -2.88 -1.51 -15.16
N VAL A 248 -1.68 -2.00 -14.85
CA VAL A 248 -1.42 -3.42 -14.60
C VAL A 248 -1.62 -3.79 -13.13
N ASN A 249 -1.91 -5.07 -12.89
CA ASN A 249 -1.96 -5.67 -11.57
C ASN A 249 -0.81 -6.67 -11.43
N LEU A 250 0.19 -6.36 -10.61
CA LEU A 250 1.27 -7.31 -10.31
C LEU A 250 0.92 -8.10 -9.06
N THR A 251 0.80 -9.41 -9.24
CA THR A 251 0.38 -10.32 -8.17
C THR A 251 1.60 -11.02 -7.57
N LEU A 252 1.75 -10.93 -6.24
CA LEU A 252 2.77 -11.61 -5.44
C LEU A 252 2.04 -12.47 -4.40
N ASP A 253 1.53 -13.63 -4.82
CA ASP A 253 0.56 -14.43 -4.05
C ASP A 253 0.89 -15.92 -3.95
N GLY A 254 2.10 -16.31 -4.31
CA GLY A 254 2.52 -17.70 -4.25
C GLY A 254 1.67 -18.67 -5.09
N GLY A 255 0.94 -18.15 -6.09
CA GLY A 255 0.09 -18.93 -6.97
C GLY A 255 -1.37 -19.03 -6.52
N TRP A 256 -1.80 -18.26 -5.52
CA TRP A 256 -3.19 -18.27 -5.02
C TRP A 256 -4.21 -18.01 -6.14
N THR A 257 -3.98 -17.03 -7.00
CA THR A 257 -4.90 -16.64 -8.07
C THR A 257 -4.63 -17.33 -9.42
N ALA A 258 -3.69 -18.23 -9.48
CA ALA A 258 -3.34 -18.96 -10.72
C ALA A 258 -4.25 -20.15 -11.02
N ARG A 259 -5.29 -20.40 -10.21
CA ARG A 259 -6.25 -21.52 -10.31
C ARG A 259 -7.71 -21.07 -10.28
#